data_a02d0d0c5583bee8900dadcbd7a29945
#
_entry.id   a02d0d0c5583bee8900dadcbd7a29945
#
_cell.length_a   1.000
_cell.length_b   1.000
_cell.length_c   1.000
_cell.angle_alpha   90.00
_cell.angle_beta   90.00
_cell.angle_gamma   90.00
#
_symmetry.space_group_name_H-M   'P 1'
#
loop_
_entity.id
_entity.type
_entity.pdbx_description
1 polymer ?
#
loop_
_entity_poly.entity_id
_entity_poly.type
_entity_poly.pdbx_seq_one_letter_code
_entity_poly.pdbx_strand_id
1 'polypeptide(L)'
;MINVTDINVMKPLLASHGFHFSKAKGQNFLIASWVPERIAEDAGVDRSAGVLEIGPGIGPLTQQLCLRAGKVVACELDERLKPILALTVGEFDNLEIVWQIGRASCRERV
;
A
#
# COMPACT_ATOMS: atom_id res chain seq x y z
N MET A 1 13.01 2.71 -5.09
CA MET A 1 11.78 2.35 -4.35
C MET A 1 12.13 2.21 -2.87
N ILE A 2 11.36 2.87 -2.01
CA ILE A 2 11.57 2.80 -0.56
C ILE A 2 11.24 1.39 -0.05
N ASN A 3 12.10 0.84 0.81
CA ASN A 3 11.85 -0.46 1.44
C ASN A 3 10.88 -0.30 2.61
N VAL A 4 9.60 -0.50 2.35
CA VAL A 4 8.52 -0.29 3.34
C VAL A 4 8.44 -1.38 4.41
N THR A 5 9.27 -2.43 4.31
CA THR A 5 9.35 -3.47 5.34
C THR A 5 10.55 -3.28 6.28
N ASP A 6 11.38 -2.28 6.02
CA ASP A 6 12.54 -1.96 6.86
C ASP A 6 12.13 -0.94 7.93
N ILE A 7 12.14 -1.38 9.19
CA ILE A 7 11.78 -0.52 10.32
C ILE A 7 12.71 0.68 10.46
N ASN A 8 14.00 0.53 10.12
CA ASN A 8 14.97 1.61 10.21
C ASN A 8 14.71 2.73 9.19
N VAL A 9 14.06 2.38 8.09
CA VAL A 9 13.61 3.34 7.07
C VAL A 9 12.25 3.94 7.44
N MET A 10 11.30 3.09 7.82
CA MET A 10 9.91 3.51 7.95
C MET A 10 9.60 4.19 9.27
N LYS A 11 10.24 3.80 10.36
CA LYS A 11 9.96 4.39 11.67
C LYS A 11 10.19 5.92 11.70
N PRO A 12 11.37 6.43 11.28
CA PRO A 12 11.57 7.87 11.25
C PRO A 12 10.68 8.57 10.21
N LEU A 13 10.42 7.94 9.07
CA LEU A 13 9.56 8.50 8.05
C LEU A 13 8.12 8.68 8.57
N LEU A 14 7.58 7.66 9.20
CA LEU A 14 6.24 7.72 9.80
C LEU A 14 6.17 8.74 10.93
N ALA A 15 7.18 8.78 11.79
CA ALA A 15 7.24 9.75 12.88
C ALA A 15 7.26 11.19 12.36
N SER A 16 7.97 11.47 11.27
CA SER A 16 8.04 12.80 10.67
C SER A 16 6.68 13.26 10.09
N HIS A 17 5.75 12.33 9.87
CA HIS A 17 4.40 12.61 9.38
C HIS A 17 3.33 12.41 10.46
N GLY A 18 3.72 12.37 11.73
CA GLY A 18 2.78 12.29 12.85
C GLY A 18 2.29 10.89 13.19
N PHE A 19 2.86 9.85 12.58
CA PHE A 19 2.52 8.47 12.91
C PHE A 19 3.48 7.91 13.94
N HIS A 20 2.94 7.37 15.04
CA HIS A 20 3.73 6.75 16.09
C HIS A 20 3.33 5.29 16.23
N PHE A 21 4.33 4.41 16.33
CA PHE A 21 4.07 3.00 16.56
C PHE A 21 3.47 2.81 17.95
N SER A 22 2.26 2.28 18.00
CA SER A 22 1.60 1.89 19.23
C SER A 22 0.99 0.51 19.06
N LYS A 23 1.59 -0.48 19.70
CA LYS A 23 1.02 -1.84 19.72
C LYS A 23 -0.34 -1.87 20.41
N ALA A 24 -0.54 -0.99 21.41
CA ALA A 24 -1.78 -0.91 22.14
C ALA A 24 -2.97 -0.47 21.28
N LYS A 25 -2.73 0.26 20.20
CA LYS A 25 -3.78 0.73 19.28
C LYS A 25 -3.88 -0.13 18.02
N GLY A 26 -3.17 -1.25 17.95
CA GLY A 26 -3.16 -2.10 16.76
C GLY A 26 -2.53 -1.46 15.53
N GLN A 27 -1.79 -0.37 15.71
CA GLN A 27 -1.12 0.34 14.63
C GLN A 27 0.24 -0.30 14.36
N ASN A 28 0.23 -1.50 13.83
CA ASN A 28 1.44 -2.15 13.37
C ASN A 28 1.44 -2.15 11.84
N PHE A 29 2.12 -1.17 11.25
CA PHE A 29 2.21 -1.02 9.80
C PHE A 29 3.24 -1.96 9.18
N LEU A 30 4.08 -2.57 10.00
CA LEU A 30 5.20 -3.37 9.51
C LEU A 30 4.85 -4.84 9.50
N ILE A 31 5.23 -5.49 8.42
CA ILE A 31 5.11 -6.93 8.24
C ILE A 31 6.48 -7.49 7.82
N ALA A 32 6.66 -8.79 7.95
CA ALA A 32 7.89 -9.43 7.50
C ALA A 32 8.10 -9.19 6.00
N SER A 33 9.33 -8.94 5.59
CA SER A 33 9.67 -8.52 4.22
C SER A 33 9.23 -9.49 3.14
N TRP A 34 9.17 -10.79 3.44
CA TRP A 34 8.78 -11.82 2.48
C TRP A 34 7.26 -11.93 2.28
N VAL A 35 6.45 -11.40 3.21
CA VAL A 35 4.99 -11.59 3.18
C VAL A 35 4.32 -10.91 1.99
N PRO A 36 4.57 -9.62 1.69
CA PRO A 36 3.91 -8.98 0.54
C PRO A 36 4.25 -9.66 -0.78
N GLU A 37 5.50 -10.03 -0.96
CA GLU A 37 5.96 -10.73 -2.17
C GLU A 37 5.28 -12.07 -2.30
N ARG A 38 5.19 -12.84 -1.21
CA ARG A 38 4.55 -14.16 -1.20
C ARG A 38 3.05 -14.06 -1.50
N ILE A 39 2.37 -13.06 -0.95
CA ILE A 39 0.94 -12.85 -1.23
C ILE A 39 0.72 -12.58 -2.71
N ALA A 40 1.52 -11.71 -3.30
CA ALA A 40 1.40 -11.38 -4.73
C ALA A 40 1.70 -12.60 -5.61
N GLU A 41 2.70 -13.40 -5.26
CA GLU A 41 3.03 -14.62 -5.98
C GLU A 41 1.90 -15.65 -5.88
N ASP A 42 1.40 -15.92 -4.67
CA ASP A 42 0.37 -16.92 -4.43
C ASP A 42 -0.96 -16.52 -5.08
N ALA A 43 -1.23 -15.23 -5.23
CA ALA A 43 -2.41 -14.73 -5.92
C ALA A 43 -2.32 -14.88 -7.44
N GLY A 44 -1.15 -15.22 -7.98
CA GLY A 44 -0.94 -15.39 -9.40
C GLY A 44 -1.07 -14.10 -10.21
N VAL A 45 -0.74 -12.97 -9.62
CA VAL A 45 -0.86 -11.66 -10.26
C VAL A 45 0.17 -11.52 -11.38
N ASP A 46 -0.32 -11.17 -12.57
CA ASP A 46 0.52 -10.89 -13.74
C ASP A 46 0.02 -9.65 -14.49
N ARG A 47 0.65 -9.32 -15.63
CA ARG A 47 0.34 -8.11 -16.40
C ARG A 47 -1.07 -8.09 -17.01
N SER A 48 -1.74 -9.24 -17.08
CA SER A 48 -3.12 -9.31 -17.54
C SER A 48 -4.12 -9.01 -16.40
N ALA A 49 -3.66 -8.94 -15.17
CA ALA A 49 -4.52 -8.78 -13.99
C ALA A 49 -4.77 -7.30 -13.67
N GLY A 50 -6.01 -7.01 -13.29
CA GLY A 50 -6.36 -5.82 -12.54
C GLY A 50 -6.60 -6.21 -11.09
N VAL A 51 -6.06 -5.44 -10.16
CA VAL A 51 -6.12 -5.75 -8.73
C VAL A 51 -6.79 -4.62 -7.97
N LEU A 52 -7.71 -4.97 -7.10
CA LEU A 52 -8.29 -4.06 -6.13
C LEU A 52 -7.71 -4.38 -4.76
N GLU A 53 -7.03 -3.41 -4.17
CA GLU A 53 -6.50 -3.51 -2.81
C GLU A 53 -7.28 -2.59 -1.88
N ILE A 54 -7.77 -3.15 -0.76
CA ILE A 54 -8.48 -2.37 0.26
C ILE A 54 -7.51 -2.16 1.43
N GLY A 55 -7.28 -0.89 1.77
CA GLY A 55 -6.43 -0.53 2.90
C GLY A 55 -4.95 -0.78 2.66
N PRO A 56 -4.33 -0.11 1.68
CA PRO A 56 -2.91 -0.31 1.37
C PRO A 56 -1.97 0.06 2.53
N GLY A 57 -2.43 0.86 3.49
CA GLY A 57 -1.61 1.30 4.60
C GLY A 57 -0.42 2.11 4.11
N ILE A 58 0.79 1.68 4.44
CA ILE A 58 2.02 2.35 3.99
C ILE A 58 2.56 1.79 2.67
N GLY A 59 1.89 0.80 2.08
CA GLY A 59 2.12 0.35 0.72
C GLY A 59 2.98 -0.88 0.48
N PRO A 60 3.23 -1.77 1.47
CA PRO A 60 4.12 -2.91 1.23
C PRO A 60 3.58 -3.90 0.22
N LEU A 61 2.31 -4.29 0.33
CA LEU A 61 1.68 -5.16 -0.66
C LEU A 61 1.45 -4.40 -1.98
N THR A 62 1.07 -3.12 -1.89
CA THR A 62 0.84 -2.27 -3.07
C THR A 62 2.06 -2.24 -3.98
N GLN A 63 3.26 -2.10 -3.42
CA GLN A 63 4.51 -2.14 -4.20
C GLN A 63 4.64 -3.44 -4.98
N GLN A 64 4.40 -4.57 -4.35
CA GLN A 64 4.51 -5.88 -4.97
C GLN A 64 3.44 -6.10 -6.05
N LEU A 65 2.23 -5.63 -5.80
CA LEU A 65 1.15 -5.70 -6.79
C LEU A 65 1.47 -4.84 -8.01
N CYS A 66 1.96 -3.62 -7.80
CA CYS A 66 2.33 -2.71 -8.90
C CYS A 66 3.47 -3.25 -9.76
N LEU A 67 4.40 -3.98 -9.16
CA LEU A 67 5.50 -4.60 -9.90
C LEU A 67 5.04 -5.74 -10.82
N ARG A 68 3.88 -6.34 -10.54
CA ARG A 68 3.41 -7.54 -11.24
C ARG A 68 2.17 -7.34 -12.08
N ALA A 69 1.21 -6.55 -11.60
CA ALA A 69 -0.10 -6.37 -12.23
C ALA A 69 -0.06 -5.40 -13.41
N GLY A 70 -1.06 -5.50 -14.27
CA GLY A 70 -1.28 -4.51 -15.31
C GLY A 70 -1.84 -3.21 -14.74
N LYS A 71 -2.76 -3.32 -13.78
CA LYS A 71 -3.33 -2.17 -13.07
C LYS A 71 -3.67 -2.51 -11.64
N VAL A 72 -3.40 -1.56 -10.75
CA VAL A 72 -3.78 -1.66 -9.33
C VAL A 72 -4.62 -0.45 -8.96
N VAL A 73 -5.75 -0.70 -8.31
CA VAL A 73 -6.57 0.32 -7.66
C VAL A 73 -6.55 0.04 -6.17
N ALA A 74 -6.08 1.00 -5.39
CA ALA A 74 -6.03 0.91 -3.95
C ALA A 74 -7.01 1.89 -3.32
N CYS A 75 -7.79 1.43 -2.35
CA CYS A 75 -8.77 2.26 -1.66
C CYS A 75 -8.33 2.46 -0.22
N GLU A 76 -8.07 3.71 0.16
CA GLU A 76 -7.62 4.08 1.49
C GLU A 76 -8.54 5.15 2.09
N LEU A 77 -8.89 4.95 3.36
CA LEU A 77 -9.77 5.88 4.09
C LEU A 77 -8.98 6.95 4.85
N ASP A 78 -7.76 6.66 5.25
CA ASP A 78 -6.95 7.55 6.07
C ASP A 78 -6.12 8.50 5.19
N GLU A 79 -6.64 9.70 4.98
CA GLU A 79 -5.97 10.70 4.15
C GLU A 79 -4.63 11.16 4.71
N ARG A 80 -4.33 10.91 5.98
CA ARG A 80 -3.01 11.20 6.56
C ARG A 80 -1.91 10.36 5.90
N LEU A 81 -2.28 9.25 5.26
CA LEU A 81 -1.35 8.40 4.53
C LEU A 81 -0.96 8.94 3.15
N LYS A 82 -1.61 10.00 2.67
CA LYS A 82 -1.28 10.58 1.36
C LYS A 82 0.21 10.87 1.17
N PRO A 83 0.87 11.61 2.08
CA PRO A 83 2.30 11.88 1.90
C PRO A 83 3.16 10.62 2.01
N ILE A 84 2.75 9.64 2.81
CA ILE A 84 3.47 8.38 2.94
C ILE A 84 3.38 7.58 1.64
N LEU A 85 2.17 7.39 1.12
CA LEU A 85 1.97 6.64 -0.13
C LEU A 85 2.60 7.33 -1.34
N ALA A 86 2.63 8.66 -1.36
CA ALA A 86 3.36 9.38 -2.40
C ALA A 86 4.84 9.01 -2.43
N LEU A 87 5.44 8.75 -1.28
CA LEU A 87 6.85 8.36 -1.17
C LEU A 87 7.08 6.88 -1.45
N THR A 88 6.16 6.02 -1.03
CA THR A 88 6.36 4.57 -1.11
C THR A 88 5.92 3.97 -2.44
N VAL A 89 4.86 4.49 -3.04
CA VAL A 89 4.26 3.93 -4.26
C VAL A 89 3.99 4.97 -5.36
N GLY A 90 4.33 6.23 -5.13
CA GLY A 90 4.04 7.32 -6.05
C GLY A 90 4.73 7.21 -7.42
N GLU A 91 5.77 6.39 -7.53
CA GLU A 91 6.50 6.17 -8.80
C GLU A 91 5.75 5.27 -9.79
N PHE A 92 4.76 4.52 -9.34
CA PHE A 92 4.06 3.56 -10.20
C PHE A 92 2.97 4.26 -11.03
N ASP A 93 3.05 4.14 -12.34
CA ASP A 93 2.07 4.71 -13.27
C ASP A 93 0.85 3.80 -13.49
N ASN A 94 0.91 2.55 -13.04
CA ASN A 94 -0.18 1.59 -13.10
C ASN A 94 -1.02 1.55 -11.82
N LEU A 95 -0.81 2.51 -10.91
CA LEU A 95 -1.53 2.61 -9.63
C LEU A 95 -2.49 3.80 -9.64
N GLU A 96 -3.72 3.56 -9.19
CA GLU A 96 -4.67 4.60 -8.83
C GLU A 96 -5.06 4.43 -7.37
N ILE A 97 -4.96 5.49 -6.58
CA ILE A 97 -5.38 5.47 -5.18
C ILE A 97 -6.68 6.25 -5.04
N VAL A 98 -7.68 5.61 -4.47
CA VAL A 98 -8.99 6.21 -4.21
C VAL A 98 -9.10 6.51 -2.72
N TRP A 99 -9.29 7.79 -2.41
CA TRP A 99 -9.33 8.30 -1.04
C TRP A 99 -10.75 8.46 -0.51
N GLN A 100 -11.74 8.23 -1.34
CA GLN A 100 -13.14 8.37 -0.95
C GLN A 100 -13.66 7.13 -0.24
N ILE A 101 -14.58 7.38 0.68
CA ILE A 101 -15.12 6.41 1.63
C ILE A 101 -16.14 5.45 1.00
N GLY A 102 -16.62 5.71 -0.23
CA GLY A 102 -17.64 4.88 -0.84
C GLY A 102 -17.09 3.62 -1.48
N ARG A 103 -17.51 2.44 -1.02
CA ARG A 103 -17.15 1.17 -1.65
C ARG A 103 -17.52 1.13 -3.15
N ALA A 104 -18.59 1.80 -3.52
CA ALA A 104 -19.02 1.90 -4.90
C ALA A 104 -17.99 2.63 -5.77
N SER A 105 -17.36 3.69 -5.26
CA SER A 105 -16.33 4.45 -5.98
C SER A 105 -15.12 3.58 -6.31
N CYS A 106 -14.71 2.71 -5.38
CA CYS A 106 -13.59 1.79 -5.62
C CYS A 106 -13.92 0.77 -6.70
N ARG A 107 -15.13 0.23 -6.68
CA ARG A 107 -15.59 -0.77 -7.66
C ARG A 107 -15.69 -0.22 -9.07
N GLU A 108 -16.14 1.03 -9.20
CA GLU A 108 -16.30 1.67 -10.50
C GLU A 108 -14.98 1.88 -11.22
N ARG A 109 -13.86 1.92 -10.50
CA ARG A 109 -12.54 2.19 -11.07
C ARG A 109 -11.76 0.93 -11.46
N VAL A 110 -12.20 -0.21 -11.01
CA VAL A 110 -11.63 -1.49 -11.38
C VAL A 110 -12.29 -2.04 -12.62
#